data_44c8b3e0a39b79f1c73827582e050879
#
_entry.id   44c8b3e0a39b79f1c73827582e050879
#
_cell.length_a   1.000
_cell.length_b   1.000
_cell.length_c   1.000
_cell.angle_alpha   90.00
_cell.angle_beta   90.00
_cell.angle_gamma   90.00
#
_symmetry.space_group_name_H-M   'P 1'
#
loop_
_entity.id
_entity.type
_entity.pdbx_description
1 polymer ?
#
loop_
_entity_poly.entity_id
_entity_poly.type
_entity_poly.pdbx_seq_one_letter_code
_entity_poly.pdbx_strand_id
1 'polypeptide(L)'
;MESNKKYVIGLDFGTDSCRALVVDTYTGREMATGVSFYPRWKAGLYCDAHNNRYRQHPLDYIESMTEAVHIALSDLKEEEIASICGLCFDTTGSTPALTDRAGMPLALCPEFAEEPDAMFILWKDHTAVREAEQINALINKRNLDYYFMKVVLIHQNGYGQRFYILSTQTSL
;
A
#
# COMPACT_ATOMS: atom_id res chain seq x y z
N MET A 1 -37.15 -11.30 18.60
CA MET A 1 -36.40 -10.10 18.13
C MET A 1 -35.25 -10.61 17.28
N GLU A 2 -35.38 -10.59 15.95
CA GLU A 2 -34.24 -10.83 15.06
C GLU A 2 -33.25 -9.72 15.35
N SER A 3 -32.09 -10.09 15.89
CA SER A 3 -31.00 -9.15 16.07
C SER A 3 -30.58 -8.69 14.67
N ASN A 4 -30.69 -7.40 14.42
CA ASN A 4 -30.23 -6.77 13.17
C ASN A 4 -28.69 -6.86 13.14
N LYS A 5 -28.17 -8.09 13.01
CA LYS A 5 -26.73 -8.36 12.97
C LYS A 5 -26.14 -7.63 11.78
N LYS A 6 -25.08 -6.91 12.02
CA LYS A 6 -24.32 -6.19 10.99
C LYS A 6 -22.87 -6.64 11.05
N TYR A 7 -22.28 -6.81 9.89
CA TYR A 7 -20.90 -7.21 9.75
C TYR A 7 -20.11 -6.13 9.00
N VAL A 8 -18.83 -6.10 9.23
CA VAL A 8 -17.87 -5.26 8.49
C VAL A 8 -16.71 -6.11 8.02
N ILE A 9 -16.09 -5.67 6.93
CA ILE A 9 -14.86 -6.29 6.41
C ILE A 9 -13.71 -5.34 6.70
N GLY A 10 -12.68 -5.82 7.40
CA GLY A 10 -11.36 -5.20 7.49
C GLY A 10 -10.44 -5.81 6.45
N LEU A 11 -9.76 -4.98 5.68
CA LEU A 11 -8.74 -5.37 4.70
C LEU A 11 -7.39 -4.85 5.15
N ASP A 12 -6.43 -5.75 5.31
CA ASP A 12 -5.04 -5.43 5.65
C ASP A 12 -4.14 -5.77 4.47
N PHE A 13 -3.54 -4.74 3.87
CA PHE A 13 -2.55 -4.87 2.81
C PHE A 13 -1.15 -4.88 3.42
N GLY A 14 -0.68 -6.09 3.73
CA GLY A 14 0.66 -6.32 4.26
C GLY A 14 1.76 -6.22 3.21
N THR A 15 2.96 -6.64 3.57
CA THR A 15 4.13 -6.62 2.68
C THR A 15 4.05 -7.68 1.57
N ASP A 16 3.40 -8.81 1.81
CA ASP A 16 3.40 -9.99 0.93
C ASP A 16 2.02 -10.54 0.60
N SER A 17 0.99 -10.03 1.25
CA SER A 17 -0.38 -10.56 1.16
C SER A 17 -1.42 -9.52 1.51
N CYS A 18 -2.63 -9.72 1.02
CA CYS A 18 -3.84 -9.06 1.52
C CYS A 18 -4.61 -10.03 2.41
N ARG A 19 -5.14 -9.53 3.51
CA ARG A 19 -6.01 -10.26 4.44
C ARG A 19 -7.37 -9.61 4.52
N ALA A 20 -8.41 -10.42 4.51
CA ALA A 20 -9.78 -9.99 4.76
C ALA A 20 -10.27 -10.62 6.07
N LEU A 21 -10.89 -9.82 6.92
CA LEU A 21 -11.49 -10.25 8.19
C LEU A 21 -12.92 -9.74 8.27
N VAL A 22 -13.87 -10.65 8.46
CA VAL A 22 -15.27 -10.30 8.68
C VAL A 22 -15.56 -10.33 10.17
N VAL A 23 -16.13 -9.23 10.69
CA VAL A 23 -16.38 -9.04 12.12
C VAL A 23 -17.85 -8.68 12.37
N ASP A 24 -18.45 -9.33 13.37
CA ASP A 24 -19.73 -8.94 13.93
C ASP A 24 -19.56 -7.64 14.72
N THR A 25 -20.25 -6.58 14.29
CA THR A 25 -20.09 -5.22 14.85
C THR A 25 -20.64 -5.09 16.27
N TYR A 26 -21.51 -5.99 16.69
CA TYR A 26 -22.12 -5.94 18.02
C TYR A 26 -21.26 -6.66 19.07
N THR A 27 -20.69 -7.82 18.70
CA THR A 27 -19.94 -8.67 19.63
C THR A 27 -18.44 -8.52 19.53
N GLY A 28 -17.94 -7.98 18.42
CA GLY A 28 -16.51 -7.98 18.06
C GLY A 28 -15.98 -9.36 17.64
N ARG A 29 -16.87 -10.33 17.44
CA ARG A 29 -16.49 -11.70 17.07
C ARG A 29 -16.02 -11.74 15.62
N GLU A 30 -14.89 -12.40 15.40
CA GLU A 30 -14.42 -12.77 14.07
C GLU A 30 -15.34 -13.86 13.51
N MET A 31 -15.88 -13.61 12.31
CA MET A 31 -16.82 -14.51 11.64
C MET A 31 -16.14 -15.35 10.58
N ALA A 32 -15.27 -14.75 9.81
CA ALA A 32 -14.54 -15.39 8.73
C ALA A 32 -13.26 -14.63 8.40
N THR A 33 -12.28 -15.29 7.82
CA THR A 33 -11.03 -14.70 7.38
C THR A 33 -10.57 -15.30 6.05
N GLY A 34 -9.91 -14.49 5.23
CA GLY A 34 -9.28 -14.92 3.99
C GLY A 34 -7.92 -14.28 3.82
N VAL A 35 -6.97 -14.99 3.23
CA VAL A 35 -5.62 -14.50 2.96
C VAL A 35 -5.24 -14.86 1.53
N SER A 36 -4.73 -13.89 0.79
CA SER A 36 -4.17 -14.12 -0.54
C SER A 36 -2.82 -13.43 -0.67
N PHE A 37 -1.83 -14.18 -1.13
CA PHE A 37 -0.47 -13.69 -1.35
C PHE A 37 -0.35 -12.99 -2.68
N TYR A 38 0.46 -11.95 -2.74
CA TYR A 38 0.77 -11.22 -3.97
C TYR A 38 1.56 -12.11 -4.94
N PRO A 39 0.99 -12.51 -6.08
CA PRO A 39 1.60 -13.54 -6.91
C PRO A 39 2.91 -13.09 -7.57
N ARG A 40 2.99 -11.84 -8.05
CA ARG A 40 4.20 -11.28 -8.68
C ARG A 40 5.31 -11.07 -7.66
N TRP A 41 4.96 -10.56 -6.49
CA TRP A 41 5.88 -10.42 -5.38
C TRP A 41 6.45 -11.76 -4.93
N LYS A 42 5.61 -12.77 -4.76
CA LYS A 42 6.02 -14.15 -4.41
C LYS A 42 6.94 -14.76 -5.45
N ALA A 43 6.76 -14.41 -6.72
CA ALA A 43 7.64 -14.83 -7.81
C ALA A 43 8.96 -14.02 -7.87
N GLY A 44 9.13 -13.01 -7.00
CA GLY A 44 10.33 -12.14 -6.99
C GLY A 44 10.39 -11.15 -8.15
N LEU A 45 9.28 -10.94 -8.86
CA LEU A 45 9.24 -10.01 -9.99
C LEU A 45 9.42 -8.57 -9.50
N TYR A 46 10.07 -7.76 -10.35
CA TYR A 46 10.31 -6.32 -10.13
C TYR A 46 11.16 -5.99 -8.89
N CYS A 47 11.83 -7.01 -8.32
CA CYS A 47 12.73 -6.86 -7.19
C CYS A 47 14.19 -7.12 -7.61
N ASP A 48 15.09 -6.33 -7.07
CA ASP A 48 16.53 -6.49 -7.22
C ASP A 48 17.21 -6.20 -5.88
N ALA A 49 17.43 -7.26 -5.10
CA ALA A 49 18.03 -7.14 -3.77
C ALA A 49 19.47 -6.62 -3.80
N HIS A 50 20.21 -6.82 -4.90
CA HIS A 50 21.58 -6.32 -5.05
C HIS A 50 21.60 -4.78 -5.10
N ASN A 51 20.61 -4.20 -5.77
CA ASN A 51 20.45 -2.76 -5.91
C ASN A 51 19.44 -2.18 -4.90
N ASN A 52 18.98 -2.94 -3.92
CA ASN A 52 17.97 -2.54 -2.93
C ASN A 52 16.67 -2.03 -3.56
N ARG A 53 16.29 -2.55 -4.73
CA ARG A 53 15.05 -2.22 -5.42
C ARG A 53 13.96 -3.21 -5.07
N TYR A 54 12.82 -2.69 -4.59
CA TYR A 54 11.66 -3.48 -4.20
C TYR A 54 10.39 -2.81 -4.70
N ARG A 55 9.80 -3.36 -5.76
CA ARG A 55 8.61 -2.83 -6.43
C ARG A 55 7.49 -3.84 -6.38
N GLN A 56 6.26 -3.34 -6.25
CA GLN A 56 5.07 -4.18 -6.27
C GLN A 56 4.09 -3.68 -7.33
N HIS A 57 3.63 -4.61 -8.16
CA HIS A 57 2.67 -4.28 -9.21
C HIS A 57 1.28 -4.02 -8.60
N PRO A 58 0.55 -2.97 -9.02
CA PRO A 58 -0.78 -2.67 -8.49
C PRO A 58 -1.80 -3.81 -8.65
N LEU A 59 -1.66 -4.65 -9.67
CA LEU A 59 -2.51 -5.84 -9.83
C LEU A 59 -2.38 -6.84 -8.68
N ASP A 60 -1.21 -6.95 -8.04
CA ASP A 60 -1.05 -7.82 -6.87
C ASP A 60 -2.02 -7.43 -5.76
N TYR A 61 -2.21 -6.13 -5.55
CA TYR A 61 -3.15 -5.61 -4.55
C TYR A 61 -4.60 -5.91 -4.93
N ILE A 62 -4.98 -5.64 -6.18
CA ILE A 62 -6.35 -5.81 -6.67
C ILE A 62 -6.76 -7.29 -6.69
N GLU A 63 -5.90 -8.14 -7.27
CA GLU A 63 -6.15 -9.58 -7.39
C GLU A 63 -6.20 -10.25 -6.02
N SER A 64 -5.22 -9.96 -5.15
CA SER A 64 -5.16 -10.56 -3.83
C SER A 64 -6.24 -10.05 -2.88
N MET A 65 -6.66 -8.79 -2.98
CA MET A 65 -7.82 -8.28 -2.25
C MET A 65 -9.09 -9.05 -2.65
N THR A 66 -9.31 -9.17 -3.96
CA THR A 66 -10.49 -9.87 -4.48
C THR A 66 -10.52 -11.31 -4.00
N GLU A 67 -9.41 -12.02 -4.09
CA GLU A 67 -9.30 -13.40 -3.66
C GLU A 67 -9.45 -13.55 -2.14
N ALA A 68 -8.81 -12.69 -1.34
CA ALA A 68 -8.93 -12.72 0.12
C ALA A 68 -10.38 -12.51 0.58
N VAL A 69 -11.10 -11.58 -0.07
CA VAL A 69 -12.52 -11.34 0.20
C VAL A 69 -13.35 -12.57 -0.20
N HIS A 70 -13.13 -13.14 -1.37
CA HIS A 70 -13.86 -14.36 -1.81
C HIS A 70 -13.65 -15.51 -0.83
N ILE A 71 -12.41 -15.75 -0.38
CA ILE A 71 -12.11 -16.77 0.62
C ILE A 71 -12.89 -16.51 1.92
N ALA A 72 -12.84 -15.28 2.44
CA ALA A 72 -13.55 -14.94 3.67
C ALA A 72 -15.08 -15.09 3.53
N LEU A 73 -15.65 -14.69 2.39
CA LEU A 73 -17.09 -14.79 2.17
C LEU A 73 -17.56 -16.21 1.95
N SER A 74 -16.71 -17.12 1.47
CA SER A 74 -17.08 -18.52 1.21
C SER A 74 -17.49 -19.30 2.48
N ASP A 75 -17.06 -18.84 3.64
CA ASP A 75 -17.38 -19.43 4.94
C ASP A 75 -18.67 -18.87 5.55
N LEU A 76 -19.31 -17.88 4.89
CA LEU A 76 -20.51 -17.21 5.39
C LEU A 76 -21.76 -17.65 4.63
N LYS A 77 -22.91 -17.53 5.30
CA LYS A 77 -24.22 -17.72 4.68
C LYS A 77 -24.63 -16.45 3.91
N GLU A 78 -25.50 -16.61 2.92
CA GLU A 78 -26.02 -15.50 2.12
C GLU A 78 -26.62 -14.36 2.97
N GLU A 79 -27.33 -14.70 4.05
CA GLU A 79 -27.94 -13.71 4.96
C GLU A 79 -26.86 -12.91 5.74
N GLU A 80 -25.74 -13.55 6.08
CA GLU A 80 -24.62 -12.92 6.74
C GLU A 80 -23.88 -11.99 5.77
N ILE A 81 -23.66 -12.42 4.53
CA ILE A 81 -23.08 -11.61 3.45
C ILE A 81 -23.96 -10.39 3.19
N ALA A 82 -25.28 -10.57 3.06
CA ALA A 82 -26.24 -9.49 2.85
C ALA A 82 -26.29 -8.48 4.01
N SER A 83 -25.81 -8.88 5.20
CA SER A 83 -25.74 -8.02 6.39
C SER A 83 -24.43 -7.26 6.53
N ILE A 84 -23.48 -7.39 5.59
CA ILE A 84 -22.25 -6.62 5.56
C ILE A 84 -22.59 -5.18 5.20
N CYS A 85 -22.23 -4.23 6.08
CA CYS A 85 -22.62 -2.83 5.96
C CYS A 85 -21.45 -1.85 5.86
N GLY A 86 -20.23 -2.34 5.90
CA GLY A 86 -19.04 -1.48 5.82
C GLY A 86 -17.78 -2.24 5.48
N LEU A 87 -16.80 -1.48 4.99
CA LEU A 87 -15.48 -1.95 4.63
C LEU A 87 -14.45 -0.91 5.07
N CYS A 88 -13.33 -1.37 5.63
CA CYS A 88 -12.22 -0.51 5.98
C CYS A 88 -10.89 -1.12 5.49
N PHE A 89 -9.91 -0.25 5.32
CA PHE A 89 -8.59 -0.60 4.81
C PHE A 89 -7.52 -0.22 5.83
N ASP A 90 -6.54 -1.11 5.97
CA ASP A 90 -5.24 -0.82 6.52
C ASP A 90 -4.17 -1.19 5.48
N THR A 91 -3.10 -0.39 5.40
CA THR A 91 -2.07 -0.56 4.38
C THR A 91 -0.68 -0.31 4.94
N THR A 92 0.33 -0.87 4.28
CA THR A 92 1.72 -0.49 4.56
C THR A 92 1.92 1.00 4.31
N GLY A 93 2.39 1.73 5.31
CA GLY A 93 2.75 3.14 5.16
C GLY A 93 3.96 3.32 4.24
N SER A 94 4.10 4.54 3.67
CA SER A 94 5.27 4.95 2.88
C SER A 94 5.57 4.05 1.67
N THR A 95 4.52 3.64 0.98
CA THR A 95 4.59 2.84 -0.24
C THR A 95 3.88 3.60 -1.37
N PRO A 96 4.52 4.68 -1.91
CA PRO A 96 3.90 5.51 -2.94
C PRO A 96 3.83 4.77 -4.29
N ALA A 97 2.86 5.17 -5.11
CA ALA A 97 2.78 4.80 -6.52
C ALA A 97 2.64 6.05 -7.39
N LEU A 98 3.12 5.97 -8.61
CA LEU A 98 2.86 7.00 -9.62
C LEU A 98 1.49 6.76 -10.25
N THR A 99 0.72 7.84 -10.39
CA THR A 99 -0.61 7.80 -11.01
C THR A 99 -0.72 8.84 -12.12
N ASP A 100 -1.67 8.64 -13.01
CA ASP A 100 -2.12 9.69 -13.91
C ASP A 100 -2.95 10.75 -13.16
N ARG A 101 -3.47 11.75 -13.89
CA ARG A 101 -4.30 12.82 -13.30
C ARG A 101 -5.65 12.34 -12.79
N ALA A 102 -6.12 11.19 -13.23
CA ALA A 102 -7.36 10.56 -12.77
C ALA A 102 -7.15 9.69 -11.53
N GLY A 103 -5.89 9.51 -11.08
CA GLY A 103 -5.54 8.65 -9.96
C GLY A 103 -5.30 7.19 -10.34
N MET A 104 -5.27 6.86 -11.64
CA MET A 104 -4.97 5.52 -12.11
C MET A 104 -3.46 5.22 -11.96
N PRO A 105 -3.05 4.16 -11.26
CA PRO A 105 -1.66 3.76 -11.19
C PRO A 105 -1.06 3.52 -12.59
N LEU A 106 0.09 4.12 -12.88
CA LEU A 106 0.68 4.06 -14.21
C LEU A 106 0.97 2.62 -14.66
N ALA A 107 1.39 1.75 -13.75
CA ALA A 107 1.65 0.34 -14.09
C ALA A 107 0.37 -0.45 -14.48
N LEU A 108 -0.82 0.11 -14.37
CA LEU A 108 -2.05 -0.46 -14.93
C LEU A 108 -2.27 -0.06 -16.40
N CYS A 109 -1.48 0.92 -16.91
CA CYS A 109 -1.49 1.28 -18.32
C CYS A 109 -0.60 0.33 -19.11
N PRO A 110 -1.02 -0.18 -20.28
CA PRO A 110 -0.26 -1.19 -21.03
C PRO A 110 1.20 -0.79 -21.35
N GLU A 111 1.44 0.50 -21.61
CA GLU A 111 2.77 1.03 -21.89
C GLU A 111 3.74 1.00 -20.72
N PHE A 112 3.24 0.93 -19.48
CA PHE A 112 4.03 0.94 -18.24
C PHE A 112 3.89 -0.33 -17.41
N ALA A 113 3.16 -1.34 -17.90
CA ALA A 113 2.83 -2.54 -17.13
C ALA A 113 4.06 -3.32 -16.64
N GLU A 114 5.14 -3.29 -17.40
CA GLU A 114 6.40 -3.97 -17.05
C GLU A 114 7.47 -3.00 -16.52
N GLU A 115 7.14 -1.71 -16.34
CA GLU A 115 8.07 -0.68 -15.88
C GLU A 115 8.10 -0.62 -14.35
N PRO A 116 9.19 -1.04 -13.68
CA PRO A 116 9.25 -1.08 -12.22
C PRO A 116 9.10 0.31 -11.58
N ASP A 117 9.51 1.37 -12.26
CA ASP A 117 9.41 2.74 -11.74
C ASP A 117 7.98 3.30 -11.81
N ALA A 118 7.08 2.63 -12.52
CA ALA A 118 5.65 2.95 -12.53
C ALA A 118 4.84 2.20 -11.46
N MET A 119 5.48 1.30 -10.70
CA MET A 119 4.85 0.46 -9.68
C MET A 119 4.91 1.09 -8.29
N PHE A 120 4.31 0.43 -7.29
CA PHE A 120 4.50 0.80 -5.89
C PHE A 120 5.97 0.69 -5.49
N ILE A 121 6.49 1.76 -4.91
CA ILE A 121 7.84 1.81 -4.34
C ILE A 121 7.73 1.40 -2.88
N LEU A 122 8.17 0.18 -2.55
CA LEU A 122 7.97 -0.38 -1.23
C LEU A 122 8.78 0.38 -0.17
N TRP A 123 8.28 0.43 1.06
CA TRP A 123 8.92 1.11 2.19
C TRP A 123 10.40 0.72 2.43
N LYS A 124 10.79 -0.50 2.04
CA LYS A 124 12.16 -1.00 2.12
C LYS A 124 13.01 -0.77 0.88
N ASP A 125 12.47 -0.11 -0.17
CA ASP A 125 13.24 0.29 -1.36
C ASP A 125 14.24 1.39 -1.01
N HIS A 126 15.49 1.20 -1.40
CA HIS A 126 16.58 2.12 -1.09
C HIS A 126 17.30 2.62 -2.36
N THR A 127 16.63 2.64 -3.49
CA THR A 127 17.22 3.12 -4.75
C THR A 127 17.51 4.62 -4.76
N ALA A 128 16.79 5.45 -3.99
CA ALA A 128 16.91 6.91 -3.98
C ALA A 128 17.78 7.48 -2.84
N VAL A 129 18.77 6.73 -2.33
CA VAL A 129 19.68 7.21 -1.25
C VAL A 129 20.39 8.49 -1.64
N ARG A 130 20.98 8.50 -2.85
CA ARG A 130 21.76 9.62 -3.36
C ARG A 130 20.94 10.90 -3.51
N GLU A 131 19.73 10.78 -4.04
CA GLU A 131 18.80 11.89 -4.20
C GLU A 131 18.37 12.46 -2.85
N ALA A 132 18.10 11.58 -1.89
CA ALA A 132 17.76 11.98 -0.52
C ALA A 132 18.92 12.73 0.16
N GLU A 133 20.17 12.30 -0.02
CA GLU A 133 21.36 12.98 0.49
C GLU A 133 21.55 14.37 -0.15
N GLN A 134 21.32 14.49 -1.46
CA GLN A 134 21.38 15.76 -2.17
C GLN A 134 20.32 16.74 -1.68
N ILE A 135 19.09 16.28 -1.48
CA ILE A 135 18.01 17.09 -0.93
C ILE A 135 18.36 17.56 0.48
N ASN A 136 18.85 16.65 1.34
CA ASN A 136 19.26 16.98 2.70
C ASN A 136 20.37 18.06 2.71
N ALA A 137 21.36 17.91 1.86
CA ALA A 137 22.47 18.89 1.74
C ALA A 137 21.98 20.28 1.30
N LEU A 138 21.07 20.33 0.32
CA LEU A 138 20.47 21.59 -0.16
C LEU A 138 19.66 22.29 0.92
N ILE A 139 18.89 21.53 1.64
CA ILE A 139 18.06 22.01 2.72
C ILE A 139 18.93 22.60 3.82
N ASN A 140 19.96 21.90 4.30
CA ASN A 140 20.90 22.38 5.30
C ASN A 140 21.60 23.67 4.86
N LYS A 141 22.00 23.76 3.58
CA LYS A 141 22.63 24.94 3.01
C LYS A 141 21.73 26.17 3.00
N ARG A 142 20.42 25.98 2.85
CA ARG A 142 19.44 27.08 2.74
C ARG A 142 18.84 27.48 4.08
N ASN A 143 19.21 26.82 5.17
CA ASN A 143 18.70 27.09 6.52
C ASN A 143 17.16 27.14 6.57
N LEU A 144 16.50 26.29 5.76
CA LEU A 144 15.04 26.24 5.67
C LEU A 144 14.48 25.65 6.94
N ASP A 145 13.49 26.33 7.51
CA ASP A 145 12.85 25.88 8.75
C ASP A 145 11.95 24.67 8.47
N TYR A 146 12.34 23.56 9.04
CA TYR A 146 12.18 22.21 8.53
C TYR A 146 10.99 21.44 9.02
N TYR A 147 10.16 21.98 9.86
CA TYR A 147 9.18 21.15 10.57
C TYR A 147 8.34 20.28 9.64
N PHE A 148 7.99 20.79 8.47
CA PHE A 148 7.26 20.05 7.44
C PHE A 148 8.12 19.06 6.64
N MET A 149 9.42 19.35 6.47
CA MET A 149 10.30 18.50 5.67
C MET A 149 11.07 17.46 6.48
N LYS A 150 11.21 17.64 7.79
CA LYS A 150 11.80 16.63 8.68
C LYS A 150 11.08 15.28 8.65
N VAL A 151 9.79 15.26 8.45
CA VAL A 151 9.01 14.01 8.32
C VAL A 151 9.44 13.19 7.09
N VAL A 152 9.90 13.87 6.05
CA VAL A 152 10.35 13.26 4.78
C VAL A 152 11.80 12.78 4.82
N LEU A 153 12.62 13.35 5.71
CA LEU A 153 14.07 13.22 5.66
C LEU A 153 14.69 12.38 6.78
N ILE A 154 13.92 11.96 7.78
CA ILE A 154 14.45 11.43 9.03
C ILE A 154 14.41 9.91 9.10
N HIS A 155 14.79 9.15 8.14
CA HIS A 155 15.10 7.77 8.49
C HIS A 155 16.32 7.23 7.76
N GLN A 156 17.51 7.67 8.24
CA GLN A 156 18.75 6.93 8.01
C GLN A 156 18.96 5.78 9.03
N ASN A 157 18.15 5.67 10.06
CA ASN A 157 18.31 4.65 11.09
C ASN A 157 17.25 3.56 10.98
N GLY A 158 17.53 2.52 10.20
CA GLY A 158 16.96 1.18 10.35
C GLY A 158 15.51 0.92 9.93
N TYR A 159 14.66 1.96 9.83
CA TYR A 159 13.28 1.87 9.34
C TYR A 159 12.99 3.03 8.40
N GLY A 160 13.73 3.05 7.29
CA GLY A 160 13.74 4.17 6.37
C GLY A 160 12.52 4.22 5.47
N GLN A 161 11.54 5.00 5.86
CA GLN A 161 10.48 5.43 4.96
C GLN A 161 10.97 6.61 4.15
N ARG A 162 10.91 6.50 2.83
CA ARG A 162 11.29 7.59 1.92
C ARG A 162 10.08 8.06 1.18
N PHE A 163 9.78 9.34 1.33
CA PHE A 163 8.80 10.02 0.51
C PHE A 163 9.53 10.72 -0.64
N TYR A 164 9.09 10.47 -1.86
CA TYR A 164 9.45 11.30 -2.99
C TYR A 164 8.52 12.52 -3.00
N ILE A 165 9.02 13.67 -2.61
CA ILE A 165 8.29 14.91 -2.84
C ILE A 165 8.74 15.45 -4.19
N LEU A 166 7.93 15.28 -5.20
CA LEU A 166 8.00 16.12 -6.40
C LEU A 166 7.34 17.45 -6.03
N SER A 167 8.12 18.41 -5.50
CA SER A 167 7.65 19.77 -5.42
C SER A 167 7.73 20.38 -6.82
N THR A 168 6.61 20.44 -7.50
CA THR A 168 6.46 21.42 -8.57
C THR A 168 6.41 22.80 -7.92
N GLN A 169 7.56 23.43 -7.71
CA GLN A 169 7.60 24.87 -7.56
C GLN A 169 7.30 25.45 -8.94
N THR A 170 6.05 25.78 -9.17
CA THR A 170 5.72 26.87 -10.10
C THR A 170 6.28 28.14 -9.48
N SER A 171 7.31 28.68 -10.13
CA SER A 171 7.82 30.03 -9.91
C SER A 171 6.67 31.04 -10.02
N LEU A 172 6.46 31.83 -9.00
CA LEU A 172 5.97 33.20 -9.08
C LEU A 172 7.16 34.13 -9.07
#